data_ebc6d954cfddf9424fcdccc441ce8123
#
_entry.id   ebc6d954cfddf9424fcdccc441ce8123
#
_cell.length_a   1.000
_cell.length_b   1.000
_cell.length_c   1.000
_cell.angle_alpha   90.00
_cell.angle_beta   90.00
_cell.angle_gamma   90.00
#
_symmetry.space_group_name_H-M   'P 1'
#
loop_
_entity.id
_entity.type
_entity.pdbx_description
1 polymer ?
#
loop_
_entity_poly.entity_id
_entity_poly.type
_entity_poly.pdbx_seq_one_letter_code
_entity_poly.pdbx_strand_id
1 'polypeptide(L)'
;MLLLEQSQENDLISFYDSSNILMSKYIVESRTLLVLFSKGHQYVYEGVLPYHYQRFKVSASQGKGLSAYIIPNYKGVKTNVILDQDQIKEIKKQIDDLRQQKV
;
A
#
# COMPACT_ATOMS: atom_id res chain seq x y z
N MET A 1 3.17 9.24 2.61
CA MET A 1 2.61 9.50 3.94
C MET A 1 1.24 8.86 4.05
N LEU A 2 1.00 8.18 5.16
CA LEU A 2 -0.29 7.51 5.39
C LEU A 2 -1.42 8.54 5.53
N LEU A 3 -2.48 8.36 4.75
CA LEU A 3 -3.68 9.21 4.81
C LEU A 3 -4.80 8.58 5.63
N LEU A 4 -5.04 7.30 5.41
CA LEU A 4 -6.14 6.58 6.06
C LEU A 4 -5.82 5.10 6.09
N GLU A 5 -6.09 4.46 7.24
CA GLU A 5 -6.10 3.01 7.37
C GLU A 5 -7.48 2.56 7.78
N GLN A 6 -8.03 1.61 7.03
CA GLN A 6 -9.33 1.01 7.33
C GLN A 6 -9.13 -0.47 7.68
N SER A 7 -9.83 -0.92 8.72
CA SER A 7 -9.88 -2.33 9.06
C SER A 7 -11.12 -2.93 8.45
N GLN A 8 -10.94 -3.99 7.64
CA GLN A 8 -12.05 -4.72 7.03
C GLN A 8 -11.86 -6.19 7.34
N GLU A 9 -12.70 -6.73 8.21
CA GLU A 9 -12.51 -8.04 8.81
C GLU A 9 -11.17 -8.07 9.54
N ASN A 10 -10.19 -8.86 9.10
CA ASN A 10 -8.85 -8.89 9.67
C ASN A 10 -7.81 -8.25 8.77
N ASP A 11 -8.25 -7.58 7.70
CA ASP A 11 -7.35 -6.95 6.76
C ASP A 11 -7.23 -5.46 7.02
N LEU A 12 -6.02 -4.92 6.81
CA LEU A 12 -5.75 -3.50 6.97
C LEU A 12 -5.53 -2.89 5.60
N ILE A 13 -6.42 -1.98 5.19
CA ILE A 13 -6.34 -1.30 3.91
C ILE A 13 -5.91 0.12 4.16
N SER A 14 -4.80 0.53 3.55
CA SER A 14 -4.18 1.84 3.78
C SER A 14 -4.06 2.62 2.48
N PHE A 15 -4.38 3.90 2.54
CA PHE A 15 -4.23 4.83 1.42
C PHE A 15 -3.11 5.82 1.73
N TYR A 16 -2.32 6.16 0.73
CA TYR A 16 -1.11 6.94 0.91
C TYR A 16 -1.09 8.19 0.05
N ASP A 17 -0.48 9.24 0.58
CA ASP A 17 -0.06 10.40 -0.20
C ASP A 17 1.39 10.13 -0.65
N SER A 18 1.52 9.59 -1.85
CA SER A 18 2.81 9.16 -2.41
C SER A 18 2.73 9.25 -3.93
N SER A 19 3.84 9.60 -4.57
CA SER A 19 3.91 9.65 -6.02
C SER A 19 3.93 8.25 -6.65
N ASN A 20 4.35 7.23 -5.93
CA ASN A 20 4.56 5.89 -6.48
C ASN A 20 3.58 4.84 -5.96
N ILE A 21 3.11 4.96 -4.73
CA ILE A 21 2.29 3.95 -4.08
C ILE A 21 0.95 4.55 -3.71
N LEU A 22 -0.14 3.96 -4.22
CA LEU A 22 -1.49 4.43 -3.96
C LEU A 22 -2.06 3.86 -2.68
N MET A 23 -1.96 2.54 -2.50
CA MET A 23 -2.56 1.86 -1.37
C MET A 23 -1.85 0.55 -1.10
N SER A 24 -2.11 -0.01 0.07
CA SER A 24 -1.68 -1.35 0.43
C SER A 24 -2.78 -2.08 1.17
N LYS A 25 -2.71 -3.41 1.13
CA LYS A 25 -3.59 -4.29 1.91
C LYS A 25 -2.71 -5.27 2.66
N TYR A 26 -2.81 -5.26 3.97
CA TYR A 26 -2.07 -6.21 4.81
C TYR A 26 -3.06 -7.23 5.37
N ILE A 27 -2.90 -8.49 4.96
CA ILE A 27 -3.71 -9.59 5.43
C ILE A 27 -3.05 -10.13 6.70
N VAL A 28 -3.60 -9.78 7.85
CA VAL A 28 -2.98 -10.03 9.15
C VAL A 28 -2.78 -11.53 9.40
N GLU A 29 -3.75 -12.35 9.05
CA GLU A 29 -3.72 -13.79 9.32
C GLU A 29 -2.55 -14.47 8.62
N SER A 30 -2.35 -14.16 7.34
CA SER A 30 -1.29 -14.78 6.53
C SER A 30 -0.01 -13.95 6.46
N ARG A 31 -0.03 -12.73 7.02
CA ARG A 31 1.08 -11.77 6.94
C ARG A 31 1.45 -11.43 5.50
N THR A 32 0.45 -11.35 4.63
CA THR A 32 0.65 -11.02 3.22
C THR A 32 0.43 -9.53 3.01
N LEU A 33 1.40 -8.88 2.39
CA LEU A 33 1.32 -7.46 2.04
C LEU A 33 1.15 -7.31 0.54
N LEU A 34 0.05 -6.68 0.14
CA LEU A 34 -0.24 -6.30 -1.25
C LEU A 34 0.02 -4.81 -1.39
N VAL A 35 0.81 -4.41 -2.38
CA VAL A 35 1.13 -3.00 -2.62
C VAL A 35 0.71 -2.63 -4.03
N LEU A 36 -0.15 -1.62 -4.15
CA LEU A 36 -0.62 -1.10 -5.43
C LEU A 36 0.14 0.16 -5.80
N PHE A 37 0.83 0.10 -6.94
CA PHE A 37 1.59 1.22 -7.46
C PHE A 37 0.74 2.12 -8.34
N SER A 38 1.16 3.37 -8.49
CA SER A 38 0.39 4.41 -9.20
C SER A 38 0.14 4.10 -10.68
N LYS A 39 0.95 3.23 -11.27
CA LYS A 39 0.77 2.79 -12.66
C LYS A 39 -0.15 1.59 -12.81
N GLY A 40 -0.73 1.09 -11.72
CA GLY A 40 -1.69 -0.01 -11.73
C GLY A 40 -1.09 -1.38 -11.47
N HIS A 41 0.23 -1.50 -11.34
CA HIS A 41 0.88 -2.76 -11.01
C HIS A 41 0.72 -3.06 -9.53
N GLN A 42 0.56 -4.33 -9.20
CA GLN A 42 0.44 -4.80 -7.83
C GLN A 42 1.54 -5.81 -7.54
N TYR A 43 2.18 -5.66 -6.39
CA TYR A 43 3.19 -6.61 -5.90
C TYR A 43 2.69 -7.27 -4.62
N VAL A 44 3.05 -8.53 -4.44
CA VAL A 44 2.70 -9.34 -3.26
C VAL A 44 3.98 -9.72 -2.55
N TYR A 45 4.00 -9.46 -1.24
CA TYR A 45 5.10 -9.87 -0.36
C TYR A 45 4.53 -10.78 0.71
N GLU A 46 5.03 -12.01 0.81
CA GLU A 46 4.54 -13.00 1.76
C GLU A 46 5.37 -13.03 3.04
N GLY A 47 4.72 -13.35 4.15
CA GLY A 47 5.38 -13.53 5.43
C GLY A 47 5.88 -12.24 6.05
N VAL A 48 5.31 -11.11 5.69
CA VAL A 48 5.74 -9.80 6.20
C VAL A 48 5.41 -9.68 7.68
N LEU A 49 6.43 -9.49 8.52
CA LEU A 49 6.24 -9.30 9.94
C LEU A 49 5.48 -8.00 10.22
N PRO A 50 4.59 -7.99 11.23
CA PRO A 50 3.86 -6.76 11.57
C PRO A 50 4.77 -5.55 11.82
N TYR A 51 5.95 -5.77 12.41
CA TYR A 51 6.93 -4.72 12.63
C TYR A 51 7.35 -4.04 11.32
N HIS A 52 7.68 -4.83 10.30
CA HIS A 52 8.10 -4.28 9.01
C HIS A 52 6.96 -3.59 8.28
N TYR A 53 5.75 -4.17 8.33
CA TYR A 53 4.57 -3.53 7.77
C TYR A 53 4.32 -2.16 8.43
N GLN A 54 4.39 -2.10 9.76
CA GLN A 54 4.16 -0.88 10.51
C GLN A 54 5.18 0.20 10.14
N ARG A 55 6.45 -0.16 10.03
CA ARG A 55 7.51 0.78 9.63
C ARG A 55 7.29 1.32 8.23
N PHE A 56 6.94 0.45 7.29
CA PHE A 56 6.59 0.87 5.93
C PHE A 56 5.39 1.82 5.95
N LYS A 57 4.34 1.46 6.64
CA LYS A 57 3.08 2.21 6.65
C LYS A 57 3.26 3.63 7.17
N VAL A 58 4.03 3.81 8.23
CA VAL A 58 4.20 5.13 8.88
C VAL A 58 5.35 5.94 8.31
N SER A 59 6.05 5.44 7.32
CA SER A 59 7.15 6.18 6.68
C SER A 59 6.65 7.47 6.05
N ALA A 60 7.44 8.53 6.13
CA ALA A 60 7.11 9.79 5.47
C ALA A 60 7.05 9.64 3.95
N SER A 61 7.87 8.76 3.40
CA SER A 61 7.84 8.36 1.99
C SER A 61 7.62 6.84 1.92
N GLN A 62 6.51 6.41 1.31
CA GLN A 62 6.23 4.99 1.19
C GLN A 62 7.21 4.27 0.27
N GLY A 63 7.70 4.94 -0.77
CA GLY A 63 8.73 4.38 -1.63
C GLY A 63 10.01 4.07 -0.86
N LYS A 64 10.46 5.00 -0.03
CA LYS A 64 11.64 4.80 0.82
C LYS A 64 11.38 3.76 1.90
N GLY A 65 10.19 3.76 2.49
CA GLY A 65 9.82 2.76 3.49
C GLY A 65 9.79 1.35 2.91
N LEU A 66 9.27 1.21 1.70
CA LEU A 66 9.25 -0.07 0.99
C LEU A 66 10.69 -0.55 0.75
N SER A 67 11.57 0.33 0.28
CA SER A 67 12.97 0.01 0.00
C SER A 67 13.77 -0.30 1.26
N ALA A 68 13.42 0.31 2.39
CA ALA A 68 14.16 0.13 3.64
C ALA A 68 13.72 -1.12 4.41
N TYR A 69 12.42 -1.41 4.45
CA TYR A 69 11.87 -2.42 5.36
C TYR A 69 11.27 -3.64 4.67
N ILE A 70 10.80 -3.51 3.44
CA ILE A 70 10.10 -4.60 2.75
C ILE A 70 11.00 -5.27 1.72
N ILE A 71 11.52 -4.52 0.76
CA ILE A 71 12.30 -5.09 -0.35
C ILE A 71 13.53 -5.89 0.13
N PRO A 72 14.33 -5.41 1.10
CA PRO A 72 15.51 -6.16 1.53
C PRO A 72 15.19 -7.46 2.26
N ASN A 73 13.98 -7.58 2.81
CA ASN A 73 13.63 -8.70 3.70
C ASN A 73 12.66 -9.69 3.06
N TYR A 74 11.96 -9.31 1.99
CA TYR A 74 10.92 -10.13 1.39
C TYR A 74 11.01 -10.08 -0.13
N LYS A 75 10.73 -11.21 -0.77
CA LYS A 75 10.70 -11.26 -2.22
C LYS A 75 9.34 -10.77 -2.72
N GLY A 76 9.36 -9.71 -3.53
CA GLY A 76 8.16 -9.20 -4.17
C GLY A 76 7.86 -9.96 -5.45
N VAL A 77 6.59 -10.34 -5.63
CA VAL A 77 6.11 -10.99 -6.83
C VAL A 77 5.08 -10.09 -7.49
N LYS A 78 5.35 -9.66 -8.72
CA LYS A 78 4.41 -8.86 -9.49
C LYS A 78 3.24 -9.74 -9.90
N THR A 79 2.01 -9.32 -9.58
CA THR A 79 0.82 -10.06 -9.97
C THR A 79 0.49 -9.84 -11.44
N ASN A 80 -0.26 -10.77 -12.03
CA ASN A 80 -0.75 -10.61 -13.40
C ASN A 80 -1.95 -9.65 -13.47
N VAL A 81 -2.48 -9.25 -12.33
CA VAL A 81 -3.61 -8.32 -12.26
C VAL A 81 -3.06 -6.90 -12.36
N ILE A 82 -3.47 -6.20 -13.42
CA ILE A 82 -3.18 -4.79 -13.61
C ILE A 82 -4.54 -4.08 -13.61
N LEU A 83 -4.71 -3.11 -12.72
CA LEU A 83 -5.95 -2.34 -12.67
C LEU A 83 -6.08 -1.50 -13.94
N ASP A 84 -7.31 -1.39 -14.45
CA ASP A 84 -7.56 -0.53 -15.60
C ASP A 84 -7.53 0.96 -15.20
N GLN A 85 -7.52 1.82 -16.21
CA GLN A 85 -7.41 3.28 -15.99
C GLN A 85 -8.57 3.83 -15.15
N ASP A 86 -9.76 3.28 -15.30
CA ASP A 86 -10.93 3.76 -14.55
C ASP A 86 -10.81 3.40 -13.08
N GLN A 87 -10.33 2.20 -12.76
CA GLN A 87 -10.09 1.77 -11.38
C GLN A 87 -9.01 2.64 -10.72
N ILE A 88 -7.93 2.93 -11.44
CA ILE A 88 -6.85 3.78 -10.95
C ILE A 88 -7.36 5.20 -10.69
N LYS A 89 -8.15 5.76 -11.60
CA LYS A 89 -8.73 7.10 -11.43
C LYS A 89 -9.63 7.17 -10.20
N GLU A 90 -10.42 6.14 -9.96
CA GLU A 90 -11.29 6.09 -8.78
C GLU A 90 -10.48 6.09 -7.49
N ILE A 91 -9.43 5.30 -7.42
CA ILE A 91 -8.55 5.26 -6.25
C ILE A 91 -7.86 6.60 -6.05
N LYS A 92 -7.33 7.20 -7.13
CA LYS A 92 -6.69 8.51 -7.05
C LYS A 92 -7.64 9.60 -6.59
N LYS A 93 -8.90 9.53 -7.01
CA LYS A 93 -9.93 10.46 -6.56
C LYS A 93 -10.18 10.32 -5.06
N GLN A 94 -10.27 9.10 -4.56
CA GLN A 94 -10.41 8.85 -3.11
C GLN A 94 -9.21 9.43 -2.34
N ILE A 95 -8.02 9.26 -2.87
CA ILE A 95 -6.80 9.80 -2.25
C ILE A 95 -6.83 11.33 -2.24
N ASP A 96 -7.23 11.96 -3.33
CA ASP A 96 -7.34 13.42 -3.40
C ASP A 96 -8.36 13.95 -2.41
N ASP A 97 -9.50 13.27 -2.27
CA ASP A 97 -10.52 13.64 -1.29
C ASP A 97 -9.96 13.55 0.14
N LEU A 98 -9.17 12.51 0.43
CA LEU A 98 -8.53 12.36 1.75
C LEU A 98 -7.51 13.47 2.02
N ARG A 99 -6.74 13.88 1.00
CA ARG A 99 -5.81 15.00 1.14
C ARG A 99 -6.52 16.28 1.53
N GLN A 100 -7.67 16.54 0.92
CA GLN A 100 -8.46 17.75 1.19
C GLN A 100 -9.04 17.76 2.61
N GLN A 101 -9.37 16.60 3.15
CA GLN A 101 -9.89 16.48 4.51
C GLN A 101 -8.86 16.80 5.60
N LYS A 102 -7.59 16.82 5.26
CA LYS A 102 -6.51 17.07 6.21
C LYS A 102 -6.12 18.54 6.35
N VAL A 103 -6.77 19.41 5.64
CA VAL A 103 -6.49 20.84 5.70
C VAL A 103 -7.05 21.47 6.96
#